data_4c13eb81d263f909b880d2bf59477b41
#
_entry.id   4c13eb81d263f909b880d2bf59477b41
#
_cell.length_a   1.000
_cell.length_b   1.000
_cell.length_c   1.000
_cell.angle_alpha   90.00
_cell.angle_beta   90.00
_cell.angle_gamma   90.00
#
_symmetry.space_group_name_H-M   'P 1'
#
loop_
_entity.id
_entity.type
_entity.pdbx_description
1 polymer ?
#
loop_
_entity_poly.entity_id
_entity_poly.type
_entity_poly.pdbx_seq_one_letter_code
_entity_poly.pdbx_strand_id
1 'polypeptide(L)'
;MVLTNTAGCDSTVTLDLTITNSNTGTDVQAACDSYTWIDGNTYTTSNNSATIVLTNAAGCDSTVTLDLMITNSNSGTDVQSACDSYTWIDGNTYISSNNSATIVLTNAAGCDSTVTLDLTITNSNAGTDTQTACDTYSWIDGNTYTTTNNSAT
;
A
#
# COMPACT_ATOMS: atom_id res chain seq x y z
N MET A 1 -65.95 -5.66 -11.68
CA MET A 1 -66.91 -5.77 -10.56
C MET A 1 -68.03 -4.79 -10.85
N VAL A 2 -69.23 -5.22 -10.79
CA VAL A 2 -70.41 -4.35 -10.95
C VAL A 2 -70.99 -4.08 -9.56
N LEU A 3 -71.15 -2.83 -9.23
CA LEU A 3 -71.77 -2.37 -7.99
C LEU A 3 -73.05 -1.63 -8.34
N THR A 4 -74.04 -1.67 -7.46
CA THR A 4 -75.30 -0.95 -7.65
C THR A 4 -75.19 0.40 -6.93
N ASN A 5 -75.50 1.48 -7.65
CA ASN A 5 -75.55 2.82 -7.04
C ASN A 5 -76.76 3.03 -6.16
N THR A 6 -76.84 4.15 -5.47
CA THR A 6 -77.99 4.43 -4.54
C THR A 6 -79.37 4.53 -5.20
N ALA A 7 -79.42 4.62 -6.54
CA ALA A 7 -80.62 4.65 -7.34
C ALA A 7 -81.01 3.25 -7.90
N GLY A 8 -80.26 2.20 -7.55
CA GLY A 8 -80.43 0.82 -8.01
C GLY A 8 -79.94 0.50 -9.41
N CYS A 9 -79.13 1.41 -10.00
CA CYS A 9 -78.52 1.20 -11.34
C CYS A 9 -77.10 0.60 -11.22
N ASP A 10 -76.74 -0.21 -12.22
CA ASP A 10 -75.39 -0.77 -12.30
C ASP A 10 -74.31 0.32 -12.42
N SER A 11 -73.26 0.19 -11.63
CA SER A 11 -72.10 1.03 -11.65
C SER A 11 -70.86 0.18 -11.89
N THR A 12 -70.09 0.49 -12.95
CA THR A 12 -68.83 -0.19 -13.25
C THR A 12 -67.69 0.50 -12.54
N VAL A 13 -66.94 -0.24 -11.77
CA VAL A 13 -65.69 0.21 -11.13
C VAL A 13 -64.53 -0.42 -11.86
N THR A 14 -63.67 0.42 -12.38
CA THR A 14 -62.40 0.01 -13.01
C THR A 14 -61.27 0.14 -11.99
N LEU A 15 -60.50 -0.91 -11.81
CA LEU A 15 -59.27 -0.87 -11.02
C LEU A 15 -58.13 -0.36 -11.92
N ASP A 16 -57.51 0.72 -11.49
CA ASP A 16 -56.24 1.18 -12.01
C ASP A 16 -55.20 0.91 -10.94
N LEU A 17 -54.39 -0.13 -11.14
CA LEU A 17 -53.38 -0.61 -10.18
C LEU A 17 -52.03 -0.66 -10.83
N THR A 18 -51.09 0.09 -10.29
CA THR A 18 -49.69 -0.05 -10.60
C THR A 18 -48.97 -0.80 -9.46
N ILE A 19 -48.35 -1.90 -9.78
CA ILE A 19 -47.52 -2.67 -8.86
C ILE A 19 -46.06 -2.39 -9.20
N THR A 20 -45.33 -1.91 -8.24
CA THR A 20 -43.85 -1.75 -8.27
C THR A 20 -43.22 -2.81 -7.38
N ASN A 21 -42.14 -3.40 -7.85
CA ASN A 21 -41.48 -4.50 -7.13
C ASN A 21 -40.26 -4.02 -6.36
N SER A 22 -39.95 -4.71 -5.28
CA SER A 22 -38.66 -4.67 -4.61
C SER A 22 -37.55 -5.12 -5.56
N ASN A 23 -36.35 -4.60 -5.38
CA ASN A 23 -35.18 -4.96 -6.18
C ASN A 23 -33.99 -5.32 -5.28
N THR A 24 -32.96 -5.89 -5.90
CA THR A 24 -31.69 -6.22 -5.25
C THR A 24 -30.54 -5.64 -6.08
N GLY A 25 -29.45 -5.30 -5.40
CA GLY A 25 -28.22 -4.82 -6.04
C GLY A 25 -26.98 -5.27 -5.28
N THR A 26 -25.84 -5.11 -5.91
CA THR A 26 -24.53 -5.33 -5.28
C THR A 26 -23.74 -4.03 -5.34
N ASP A 27 -23.17 -3.65 -4.21
CA ASP A 27 -22.21 -2.52 -4.10
C ASP A 27 -20.80 -3.10 -4.03
N VAL A 28 -20.04 -2.90 -5.12
CA VAL A 28 -18.69 -3.45 -5.26
C VAL A 28 -17.69 -2.38 -4.87
N GLN A 29 -16.89 -2.65 -3.83
CA GLN A 29 -15.93 -1.73 -3.27
C GLN A 29 -14.55 -2.39 -3.09
N ALA A 30 -13.49 -1.57 -3.19
CA ALA A 30 -12.13 -1.97 -2.86
C ALA A 30 -11.47 -0.86 -2.05
N ALA A 31 -10.79 -1.22 -0.97
CA ALA A 31 -10.14 -0.26 -0.11
C ALA A 31 -8.89 -0.85 0.55
N CYS A 32 -8.03 0.05 1.05
CA CYS A 32 -6.86 -0.32 1.83
C CYS A 32 -7.20 -0.29 3.32
N ASP A 33 -6.83 -1.34 4.03
CA ASP A 33 -6.91 -1.51 5.49
C ASP A 33 -8.33 -1.49 6.05
N SER A 34 -9.17 -0.55 5.65
CA SER A 34 -10.54 -0.45 6.16
C SER A 34 -11.47 0.31 5.20
N TYR A 35 -12.76 0.02 5.31
CA TYR A 35 -13.82 0.71 4.58
C TYR A 35 -15.06 0.88 5.45
N THR A 36 -15.58 2.10 5.53
CA THR A 36 -16.86 2.36 6.22
C THR A 36 -17.97 2.39 5.19
N TRP A 37 -18.92 1.44 5.30
CA TRP A 37 -20.03 1.31 4.38
C TRP A 37 -21.24 2.15 4.78
N ILE A 38 -22.23 2.22 3.91
CA ILE A 38 -23.47 2.99 4.12
C ILE A 38 -24.32 2.50 5.30
N ASP A 39 -24.08 1.27 5.78
CA ASP A 39 -24.70 0.73 6.99
C ASP A 39 -24.13 1.32 8.29
N GLY A 40 -23.09 2.15 8.19
CA GLY A 40 -22.39 2.78 9.30
C GLY A 40 -21.31 1.90 9.95
N ASN A 41 -21.11 0.67 9.48
CA ASN A 41 -20.07 -0.23 9.98
C ASN A 41 -18.75 -0.03 9.25
N THR A 42 -17.64 -0.20 9.97
CA THR A 42 -16.29 -0.22 9.41
C THR A 42 -15.78 -1.65 9.30
N TYR A 43 -15.43 -2.05 8.10
CA TYR A 43 -14.90 -3.36 7.76
C TYR A 43 -13.40 -3.29 7.59
N THR A 44 -12.65 -4.15 8.26
CA THR A 44 -11.18 -4.28 8.17
C THR A 44 -10.75 -5.54 7.43
N THR A 45 -11.71 -6.30 6.94
CA THR A 45 -11.51 -7.51 6.13
C THR A 45 -12.52 -7.52 4.99
N SER A 46 -12.20 -8.21 3.90
CA SER A 46 -13.13 -8.41 2.79
C SER A 46 -14.44 -9.00 3.25
N ASN A 47 -15.56 -8.51 2.70
CA ASN A 47 -16.90 -8.92 3.08
C ASN A 47 -17.82 -8.94 1.84
N ASN A 48 -18.52 -10.05 1.62
CA ASN A 48 -19.46 -10.23 0.52
C ASN A 48 -20.86 -10.67 1.00
N SER A 49 -21.19 -10.43 2.26
CA SER A 49 -22.42 -10.90 2.89
C SER A 49 -23.19 -9.83 3.66
N ALA A 50 -22.58 -8.67 3.92
CA ALA A 50 -23.28 -7.58 4.58
C ALA A 50 -24.37 -7.04 3.65
N THR A 51 -25.54 -6.76 4.21
CA THR A 51 -26.69 -6.27 3.46
C THR A 51 -27.34 -5.08 4.16
N ILE A 52 -27.89 -4.17 3.38
CA ILE A 52 -28.73 -3.08 3.86
C ILE A 52 -30.01 -3.02 3.03
N VAL A 53 -31.12 -2.69 3.67
CA VAL A 53 -32.39 -2.44 2.98
C VAL A 53 -32.58 -0.92 2.86
N LEU A 54 -32.72 -0.47 1.64
CA LEU A 54 -33.01 0.91 1.28
C LEU A 54 -34.38 0.97 0.62
N THR A 55 -34.96 2.17 0.57
CA THR A 55 -36.21 2.39 -0.18
C THR A 55 -35.86 2.86 -1.60
N ASN A 56 -36.37 2.18 -2.61
CA ASN A 56 -36.19 2.59 -4.00
C ASN A 56 -37.09 3.79 -4.35
N ALA A 57 -36.91 4.35 -5.55
CA ALA A 57 -37.64 5.55 -5.98
C ALA A 57 -39.17 5.36 -6.03
N ALA A 58 -39.66 4.14 -6.08
CA ALA A 58 -41.09 3.79 -6.09
C ALA A 58 -41.64 3.52 -4.69
N GLY A 59 -40.86 3.66 -3.64
CA GLY A 59 -41.21 3.42 -2.26
C GLY A 59 -41.19 1.96 -1.83
N CYS A 60 -40.61 1.07 -2.66
CA CYS A 60 -40.46 -0.35 -2.33
C CYS A 60 -39.06 -0.64 -1.78
N ASP A 61 -38.95 -1.75 -1.03
CA ASP A 61 -37.65 -2.18 -0.48
C ASP A 61 -36.63 -2.50 -1.59
N SER A 62 -35.39 -2.08 -1.37
CA SER A 62 -34.23 -2.40 -2.20
C SER A 62 -33.12 -2.98 -1.30
N THR A 63 -32.82 -4.26 -1.47
CA THR A 63 -31.72 -4.90 -0.73
C THR A 63 -30.43 -4.73 -1.48
N VAL A 64 -29.44 -4.10 -0.84
CA VAL A 64 -28.08 -3.96 -1.38
C VAL A 64 -27.14 -4.87 -0.60
N THR A 65 -26.36 -5.68 -1.31
CA THR A 65 -25.33 -6.54 -0.74
C THR A 65 -23.96 -5.91 -1.02
N LEU A 66 -23.14 -5.83 0.01
CA LEU A 66 -21.74 -5.39 -0.12
C LEU A 66 -20.90 -6.51 -0.74
N ASP A 67 -20.06 -6.14 -1.72
CA ASP A 67 -18.96 -6.97 -2.22
C ASP A 67 -17.66 -6.16 -2.06
N LEU A 68 -17.02 -6.34 -0.91
CA LEU A 68 -15.87 -5.55 -0.48
C LEU A 68 -14.59 -6.37 -0.52
N MET A 69 -13.58 -5.84 -1.23
CA MET A 69 -12.21 -6.32 -1.16
C MET A 69 -11.37 -5.37 -0.30
N ILE A 70 -10.83 -5.87 0.80
CA ILE A 70 -9.81 -5.17 1.60
C ILE A 70 -8.45 -5.76 1.30
N THR A 71 -7.52 -4.88 0.94
CA THR A 71 -6.09 -5.19 0.83
C THR A 71 -5.34 -4.41 1.89
N ASN A 72 -4.46 -5.07 2.63
CA ASN A 72 -3.77 -4.43 3.73
C ASN A 72 -2.48 -3.74 3.26
N SER A 73 -2.16 -2.62 3.90
CA SER A 73 -0.83 -2.04 3.93
C SER A 73 0.17 -3.06 4.50
N ASN A 74 1.41 -2.97 4.08
CA ASN A 74 2.47 -3.86 4.55
C ASN A 74 3.73 -3.07 4.93
N SER A 75 4.68 -3.75 5.55
CA SER A 75 5.98 -3.21 5.88
C SER A 75 7.08 -4.21 5.55
N GLY A 76 8.27 -3.69 5.27
CA GLY A 76 9.45 -4.50 4.99
C GLY A 76 10.72 -3.82 5.44
N THR A 77 11.82 -4.55 5.39
CA THR A 77 13.16 -4.03 5.68
C THR A 77 14.02 -4.23 4.45
N ASP A 78 14.71 -3.16 4.05
CA ASP A 78 15.73 -3.18 3.01
C ASP A 78 17.11 -3.24 3.68
N VAL A 79 17.77 -4.40 3.60
CA VAL A 79 19.06 -4.65 4.24
C VAL A 79 20.18 -4.39 3.25
N GLN A 80 21.04 -3.43 3.55
CA GLN A 80 22.13 -2.98 2.71
C GLN A 80 23.47 -2.92 3.45
N SER A 81 24.56 -3.11 2.72
CA SER A 81 25.92 -2.88 3.23
C SER A 81 26.77 -2.18 2.17
N ALA A 82 27.54 -1.19 2.59
CA ALA A 82 28.39 -0.43 1.68
C ALA A 82 29.66 0.07 2.38
N CYS A 83 30.65 0.46 1.55
CA CYS A 83 31.85 1.13 2.02
C CYS A 83 31.67 2.64 1.92
N ASP A 84 32.00 3.35 2.98
CA ASP A 84 32.05 4.81 3.11
C ASP A 84 30.70 5.53 2.95
N SER A 85 29.92 5.20 1.94
CA SER A 85 28.61 5.83 1.71
C SER A 85 27.66 4.95 0.89
N TYR A 86 26.34 5.20 1.06
CA TYR A 86 25.28 4.55 0.31
C TYR A 86 24.16 5.55 0.01
N THR A 87 23.74 5.62 -1.25
CA THR A 87 22.55 6.40 -1.62
C THR A 87 21.36 5.49 -1.74
N TRP A 88 20.34 5.72 -0.89
CA TRP A 88 19.14 4.90 -0.84
C TRP A 88 18.06 5.39 -1.79
N ILE A 89 16.98 4.61 -1.92
CA ILE A 89 15.83 4.92 -2.80
C ILE A 89 15.06 6.19 -2.40
N ASP A 90 15.24 6.68 -1.18
CA ASP A 90 14.69 7.96 -0.72
C ASP A 90 15.44 9.18 -1.27
N GLY A 91 16.53 8.95 -2.02
CA GLY A 91 17.40 9.97 -2.61
C GLY A 91 18.46 10.53 -1.66
N ASN A 92 18.51 10.08 -0.41
CA ASN A 92 19.51 10.52 0.56
C ASN A 92 20.76 9.66 0.50
N THR A 93 21.91 10.30 0.74
CA THR A 93 23.22 9.62 0.89
C THR A 93 23.58 9.52 2.36
N TYR A 94 23.78 8.30 2.82
CA TYR A 94 24.17 7.95 4.18
C TYR A 94 25.65 7.64 4.24
N ILE A 95 26.37 8.26 5.17
CA ILE A 95 27.81 8.07 5.41
C ILE A 95 28.10 7.32 6.71
N SER A 96 27.07 6.84 7.36
CA SER A 96 27.10 6.00 8.57
C SER A 96 25.96 5.00 8.54
N SER A 97 26.10 3.92 9.30
CA SER A 97 25.03 2.92 9.45
C SER A 97 23.72 3.56 9.90
N ASN A 98 22.61 3.11 9.36
CA ASN A 98 21.26 3.63 9.63
C ASN A 98 20.24 2.50 9.60
N ASN A 99 19.43 2.40 10.66
CA ASN A 99 18.35 1.42 10.78
C ASN A 99 16.99 2.07 11.10
N SER A 100 16.82 3.33 10.79
CA SER A 100 15.62 4.12 11.13
C SER A 100 15.03 4.91 9.97
N ALA A 101 15.77 5.06 8.86
CA ALA A 101 15.23 5.73 7.69
C ALA A 101 14.09 4.89 7.09
N THR A 102 13.00 5.55 6.74
CA THR A 102 11.82 4.90 6.15
C THR A 102 11.36 5.62 4.91
N ILE A 103 10.79 4.86 3.97
CA ILE A 103 10.07 5.39 2.81
C ILE A 103 8.75 4.65 2.67
N VAL A 104 7.72 5.37 2.26
CA VAL A 104 6.41 4.77 1.92
C VAL A 104 6.35 4.61 0.41
N LEU A 105 6.13 3.41 -0.04
CA LEU A 105 5.92 3.02 -1.41
C LEU A 105 4.50 2.48 -1.57
N THR A 106 4.04 2.37 -2.80
CA THR A 106 2.76 1.71 -3.09
C THR A 106 3.00 0.25 -3.41
N ASN A 107 2.31 -0.66 -2.71
CA ASN A 107 2.40 -2.09 -2.99
C ASN A 107 1.66 -2.45 -4.30
N ALA A 108 1.75 -3.70 -4.74
CA ALA A 108 1.13 -4.18 -5.98
C ALA A 108 -0.40 -4.04 -6.01
N ALA A 109 -1.06 -3.93 -4.86
CA ALA A 109 -2.50 -3.74 -4.73
C ALA A 109 -2.92 -2.27 -4.61
N GLY A 110 -1.96 -1.34 -4.67
CA GLY A 110 -2.21 0.09 -4.58
C GLY A 110 -2.26 0.64 -3.15
N CYS A 111 -1.95 -0.17 -2.13
CA CYS A 111 -1.92 0.24 -0.73
C CYS A 111 -0.50 0.60 -0.27
N ASP A 112 -0.39 1.32 0.82
CA ASP A 112 0.89 1.76 1.35
C ASP A 112 1.79 0.58 1.75
N SER A 113 3.08 0.71 1.45
CA SER A 113 4.14 -0.20 1.84
C SER A 113 5.26 0.60 2.49
N THR A 114 5.43 0.47 3.80
CA THR A 114 6.51 1.13 4.51
C THR A 114 7.76 0.27 4.47
N VAL A 115 8.84 0.80 3.89
CA VAL A 115 10.16 0.14 3.86
C VAL A 115 11.08 0.86 4.83
N THR A 116 11.74 0.10 5.71
CA THR A 116 12.75 0.61 6.64
C THR A 116 14.12 0.17 6.15
N LEU A 117 15.05 1.11 6.07
CA LEU A 117 16.45 0.83 5.76
C LEU A 117 17.14 0.17 6.96
N ASP A 118 17.88 -0.90 6.70
CA ASP A 118 18.85 -1.50 7.64
C ASP A 118 20.23 -1.49 6.94
N LEU A 119 20.96 -0.39 7.13
CA LEU A 119 22.22 -0.11 6.44
C LEU A 119 23.40 -0.27 7.38
N THR A 120 24.37 -1.08 6.95
CA THR A 120 25.69 -1.15 7.56
C THR A 120 26.72 -0.43 6.67
N ILE A 121 27.33 0.63 7.19
CA ILE A 121 28.48 1.29 6.56
C ILE A 121 29.76 0.85 7.24
N THR A 122 30.68 0.37 6.43
CA THR A 122 32.07 0.09 6.84
C THR A 122 32.98 1.15 6.21
N ASN A 123 33.64 1.93 7.04
CA ASN A 123 34.50 2.99 6.52
C ASN A 123 35.85 2.42 6.07
N SER A 124 36.33 2.93 4.95
CA SER A 124 37.71 2.71 4.54
C SER A 124 38.66 3.37 5.56
N ASN A 125 39.77 2.74 5.76
CA ASN A 125 40.84 3.27 6.61
C ASN A 125 42.14 3.45 5.80
N ALA A 126 42.95 4.36 6.25
CA ALA A 126 44.29 4.55 5.72
C ALA A 126 45.32 4.06 6.75
N GLY A 127 46.30 3.36 6.26
CA GLY A 127 47.43 2.94 7.07
C GLY A 127 48.76 3.41 6.44
N THR A 128 49.79 3.44 7.24
CA THR A 128 51.17 3.70 6.74
C THR A 128 51.98 2.43 6.89
N ASP A 129 52.51 1.95 5.81
CA ASP A 129 53.50 0.87 5.82
C ASP A 129 54.89 1.51 5.91
N THR A 130 55.54 1.32 7.05
CA THR A 130 56.88 1.89 7.29
C THR A 130 57.93 0.82 7.07
N GLN A 131 58.71 0.98 6.02
CA GLN A 131 59.78 0.05 5.64
C GLN A 131 61.14 0.72 5.63
N THR A 132 62.16 -0.08 5.91
CA THR A 132 63.58 0.37 5.80
C THR A 132 64.32 -0.68 4.98
N ALA A 133 64.97 -0.24 3.93
CA ALA A 133 65.74 -1.13 3.05
C ALA A 133 67.08 -0.47 2.68
N CYS A 134 68.06 -1.31 2.26
CA CYS A 134 69.29 -0.89 1.66
C CYS A 134 69.17 -0.94 0.14
N ASP A 135 69.64 0.12 -0.54
CA ASP A 135 69.63 0.27 -1.99
C ASP A 135 68.30 0.30 -2.69
N THR A 136 67.49 -0.77 -2.58
CA THR A 136 66.20 -0.88 -3.28
C THR A 136 65.14 -1.55 -2.41
N TYR A 137 63.86 -1.20 -2.62
CA TYR A 137 62.71 -1.86 -2.03
C TYR A 137 61.56 -1.99 -3.05
N SER A 138 61.02 -3.21 -3.23
CA SER A 138 59.86 -3.42 -4.05
C SER A 138 58.62 -3.50 -3.15
N TRP A 139 57.67 -2.57 -3.37
CA TRP A 139 56.46 -2.48 -2.55
C TRP A 139 55.28 -3.19 -3.18
N ILE A 140 54.21 -3.27 -2.42
CA ILE A 140 52.95 -3.95 -2.79
C ILE A 140 52.29 -3.36 -4.05
N ASP A 141 52.57 -2.12 -4.41
CA ASP A 141 52.13 -1.44 -5.63
C ASP A 141 52.80 -1.97 -6.91
N GLY A 142 53.75 -2.88 -6.77
CA GLY A 142 54.52 -3.46 -7.86
C GLY A 142 55.70 -2.62 -8.33
N ASN A 143 55.97 -1.48 -7.71
CA ASN A 143 57.10 -0.60 -8.05
C ASN A 143 58.34 -0.91 -7.20
N THR A 144 59.50 -0.64 -7.77
CA THR A 144 60.81 -0.71 -7.07
C THR A 144 61.29 0.69 -6.81
N TYR A 145 61.54 1.02 -5.57
CA TYR A 145 62.02 2.31 -5.10
C TYR A 145 63.50 2.22 -4.81
N THR A 146 64.26 3.16 -5.35
CA THR A 146 65.73 3.30 -5.16
C THR A 146 66.06 4.53 -4.31
N THR A 147 65.07 5.29 -3.91
CA THR A 147 65.19 6.47 -3.04
C THR A 147 64.05 6.48 -2.04
N THR A 148 64.22 7.21 -0.95
CA THR A 148 63.19 7.40 0.06
C THR A 148 61.90 7.93 -0.59
N ASN A 149 60.77 7.23 -0.35
CA ASN A 149 59.45 7.63 -0.80
C ASN A 149 58.45 7.45 0.37
N ASN A 150 57.74 8.52 0.68
CA ASN A 150 56.66 8.55 1.70
C ASN A 150 55.33 9.00 1.14
N SER A 151 55.13 8.86 -0.16
CA SER A 151 53.90 9.26 -0.87
C SER A 151 53.35 8.19 -1.81
N ALA A 152 53.94 6.99 -1.87
CA ALA A 152 53.41 5.88 -2.64
C ALA A 152 52.09 5.37 -2.00
N THR A 153 51.05 5.16 -2.83
CA THR A 153 49.69 4.69 -2.41
C THR A 153 49.19 3.57 -3.30
#